data_3248ccf6ab15f2660c1bb78937f13966
#
_entry.id   3248ccf6ab15f2660c1bb78937f13966
#
_cell.length_a   1.000
_cell.length_b   1.000
_cell.length_c   1.000
_cell.angle_alpha   90.00
_cell.angle_beta   90.00
_cell.angle_gamma   90.00
#
_symmetry.space_group_name_H-M   'P 1'
#
loop_
_entity.id
_entity.type
_entity.pdbx_description
1 polymer ?
#
loop_
_entity_poly.entity_id
_entity_poly.type
_entity_poly.pdbx_seq_one_letter_code
_entity_poly.pdbx_strand_id
1 'polypeptide(L)'
;MGKKELGVAFLLALRSLQRGSRSSVVLTVIIIAMCFTNMVFLPGLFNGIGEGIITQIVDYEVGNVLVGAKTGEQYVTDLDATLDLINSMPGVQRATPHLSKGATLKYRQRVLGVSVKAIKPGDEKFVSPLYSKMVAGSYLGEDDKGEVIIGRPVAGDATIKAEDEFQPSLGGVRVGDSITVEYGNGYTKEYRVKGIYYTGWSSNDNNVFITWSDMEQVEGKPLDFAEYITVKAKPGYDEKFIKDELLQYGVPGYVQTTGDLLKKAMGSVMQSFAIINMVSLIVGIIITTVVLFIVITIKTINSRRQIGILKAIGVDKEVIMHTYGLQVV
;
A
#
# COMPACT_ATOMS: atom_id res chain seq x y z
N MET A 1 16.36 -7.91 50.70
CA MET A 1 17.25 -8.95 50.16
C MET A 1 18.65 -8.39 49.96
N GLY A 2 19.65 -8.99 50.57
CA GLY A 2 21.05 -8.53 50.48
C GLY A 2 21.69 -8.93 49.16
N LYS A 3 22.69 -8.15 48.69
CA LYS A 3 23.43 -8.46 47.43
C LYS A 3 23.97 -9.91 47.37
N LYS A 4 24.29 -10.52 48.53
CA LYS A 4 24.75 -11.91 48.63
C LYS A 4 23.63 -12.92 48.32
N GLU A 5 22.41 -12.66 48.75
CA GLU A 5 21.24 -13.54 48.52
C GLU A 5 20.83 -13.55 47.06
N LEU A 6 20.93 -12.39 46.37
CA LEU A 6 20.67 -12.28 44.93
C LEU A 6 21.70 -13.08 44.11
N GLY A 7 22.99 -13.04 44.52
CA GLY A 7 24.05 -13.81 43.89
C GLY A 7 23.88 -15.33 44.03
N VAL A 8 23.44 -15.79 45.20
CA VAL A 8 23.13 -17.21 45.45
C VAL A 8 21.91 -17.64 44.60
N ALA A 9 20.83 -16.84 44.56
CA ALA A 9 19.67 -17.12 43.79
C ALA A 9 20.00 -17.22 42.27
N PHE A 10 20.82 -16.31 41.75
CA PHE A 10 21.28 -16.31 40.36
C PHE A 10 22.12 -17.55 40.03
N LEU A 11 23.06 -17.92 40.89
CA LEU A 11 23.94 -19.09 40.70
C LEU A 11 23.15 -20.40 40.75
N LEU A 12 22.17 -20.51 41.64
CA LEU A 12 21.25 -21.64 41.70
C LEU A 12 20.35 -21.71 40.47
N ALA A 13 19.85 -20.58 39.99
CA ALA A 13 19.03 -20.49 38.77
C ALA A 13 19.83 -20.97 37.54
N LEU A 14 21.06 -20.48 37.35
CA LEU A 14 21.94 -20.84 36.26
C LEU A 14 22.28 -22.34 36.23
N ARG A 15 22.65 -22.91 37.40
CA ARG A 15 22.93 -24.36 37.53
C ARG A 15 21.69 -25.24 37.32
N SER A 16 20.52 -24.78 37.76
CA SER A 16 19.25 -25.48 37.52
C SER A 16 18.84 -25.48 36.04
N LEU A 17 19.11 -24.39 35.29
CA LEU A 17 18.94 -24.33 33.86
C LEU A 17 19.85 -25.29 33.09
N GLN A 18 21.15 -25.38 33.52
CA GLN A 18 22.13 -26.26 32.89
C GLN A 18 21.87 -27.77 33.15
N ARG A 19 21.29 -28.11 34.30
CA ARG A 19 21.03 -29.50 34.74
C ARG A 19 19.57 -29.91 34.60
N GLY A 20 18.66 -28.99 34.26
CA GLY A 20 17.24 -29.24 34.04
C GLY A 20 16.95 -29.95 32.72
N SER A 21 15.71 -30.37 32.55
CA SER A 21 15.25 -30.97 31.30
C SER A 21 15.39 -29.98 30.12
N ARG A 22 16.37 -30.25 29.26
CA ARG A 22 16.64 -29.42 28.06
C ARG A 22 15.38 -29.24 27.19
N SER A 23 14.53 -30.27 27.13
CA SER A 23 13.29 -30.25 26.39
C SER A 23 12.30 -29.17 26.90
N SER A 24 12.17 -29.04 28.24
CA SER A 24 11.30 -28.02 28.84
C SER A 24 11.79 -26.61 28.59
N VAL A 25 13.12 -26.37 28.68
CA VAL A 25 13.72 -25.04 28.39
C VAL A 25 13.51 -24.67 26.90
N VAL A 26 13.82 -25.60 26.00
CA VAL A 26 13.62 -25.39 24.55
C VAL A 26 12.17 -25.09 24.22
N LEU A 27 11.22 -25.84 24.79
CA LEU A 27 9.81 -25.60 24.57
C LEU A 27 9.38 -24.21 25.05
N THR A 28 9.85 -23.79 26.22
CA THR A 28 9.56 -22.44 26.76
C THR A 28 10.10 -21.34 25.84
N VAL A 29 11.35 -21.48 25.39
CA VAL A 29 11.97 -20.52 24.47
C VAL A 29 11.18 -20.44 23.14
N ILE A 30 10.78 -21.57 22.59
CA ILE A 30 9.97 -21.61 21.35
C ILE A 30 8.64 -20.88 21.55
N ILE A 31 7.93 -21.12 22.65
CA ILE A 31 6.63 -20.48 22.92
C ILE A 31 6.81 -18.98 23.08
N ILE A 32 7.79 -18.52 23.84
CA ILE A 32 8.07 -17.09 24.04
C ILE A 32 8.46 -16.44 22.69
N ALA A 33 9.33 -17.09 21.92
CA ALA A 33 9.73 -16.61 20.61
C ALA A 33 8.53 -16.50 19.65
N MET A 34 7.62 -17.47 19.64
CA MET A 34 6.40 -17.39 18.85
C MET A 34 5.48 -16.24 19.28
N CYS A 35 5.29 -16.04 20.60
CA CYS A 35 4.50 -14.92 21.11
C CYS A 35 5.12 -13.57 20.72
N PHE A 36 6.44 -13.44 20.88
CA PHE A 36 7.17 -12.23 20.50
C PHE A 36 7.10 -11.97 18.97
N THR A 37 7.31 -13.02 18.19
CA THR A 37 7.20 -12.93 16.72
C THR A 37 5.82 -12.44 16.30
N ASN A 38 4.76 -13.01 16.87
CA ASN A 38 3.39 -12.56 16.57
C ASN A 38 3.17 -11.10 16.95
N MET A 39 3.68 -10.65 18.10
CA MET A 39 3.53 -9.28 18.59
C MET A 39 4.25 -8.24 17.71
N VAL A 40 5.36 -8.61 17.08
CA VAL A 40 6.13 -7.73 16.18
C VAL A 40 5.69 -7.88 14.72
N PHE A 41 5.39 -9.09 14.29
CA PHE A 41 5.09 -9.42 12.90
C PHE A 41 3.80 -8.77 12.40
N LEU A 42 2.70 -8.84 13.15
CA LEU A 42 1.42 -8.27 12.72
C LEU A 42 1.46 -6.75 12.53
N PRO A 43 1.94 -5.94 13.50
CA PRO A 43 2.09 -4.51 13.30
C PRO A 43 3.03 -4.17 12.14
N GLY A 44 4.15 -4.89 12.01
CA GLY A 44 5.10 -4.71 10.92
C GLY A 44 4.47 -4.98 9.55
N LEU A 45 3.70 -6.05 9.44
CA LEU A 45 2.98 -6.41 8.22
C LEU A 45 1.96 -5.32 7.82
N PHE A 46 1.13 -4.85 8.76
CA PHE A 46 0.13 -3.82 8.47
C PHE A 46 0.76 -2.47 8.11
N ASN A 47 1.83 -2.08 8.79
CA ASN A 47 2.54 -0.85 8.43
C ASN A 47 3.19 -0.96 7.05
N GLY A 48 3.82 -2.09 6.73
CA GLY A 48 4.41 -2.32 5.40
C GLY A 48 3.38 -2.32 4.27
N ILE A 49 2.20 -2.92 4.49
CA ILE A 49 1.08 -2.86 3.52
C ILE A 49 0.61 -1.41 3.37
N GLY A 50 0.45 -0.67 4.47
CA GLY A 50 0.03 0.73 4.44
C GLY A 50 0.99 1.60 3.64
N GLU A 51 2.28 1.53 3.90
CA GLU A 51 3.31 2.27 3.17
C GLU A 51 3.34 1.88 1.68
N GLY A 52 3.20 0.58 1.37
CA GLY A 52 3.11 0.10 0.00
C GLY A 52 1.93 0.69 -0.78
N ILE A 53 0.75 0.76 -0.16
CA ILE A 53 -0.45 1.37 -0.74
C ILE A 53 -0.23 2.86 -0.98
N ILE A 54 0.33 3.57 0.01
CA ILE A 54 0.63 5.01 -0.08
C ILE A 54 1.54 5.29 -1.28
N THR A 55 2.63 4.56 -1.41
CA THR A 55 3.58 4.72 -2.52
C THR A 55 2.90 4.52 -3.87
N GLN A 56 2.04 3.49 -4.01
CA GLN A 56 1.32 3.22 -5.25
C GLN A 56 0.34 4.35 -5.62
N ILE A 57 -0.38 4.90 -4.64
CA ILE A 57 -1.31 6.02 -4.87
C ILE A 57 -0.54 7.27 -5.31
N VAL A 58 0.59 7.58 -4.64
CA VAL A 58 1.44 8.72 -5.01
C VAL A 58 2.01 8.58 -6.41
N ASP A 59 2.51 7.41 -6.75
CA ASP A 59 3.21 7.19 -8.01
C ASP A 59 2.26 7.10 -9.21
N TYR A 60 1.04 6.56 -9.04
CA TYR A 60 0.19 6.24 -10.19
C TYR A 60 -1.15 6.97 -10.23
N GLU A 61 -1.58 7.64 -9.14
CA GLU A 61 -2.90 8.26 -9.14
C GLU A 61 -2.89 9.77 -8.89
N VAL A 62 -2.12 10.26 -7.92
CA VAL A 62 -2.29 11.65 -7.43
C VAL A 62 -1.04 12.52 -7.44
N GLY A 63 0.14 11.97 -7.65
CA GLY A 63 1.41 12.71 -7.53
C GLY A 63 1.62 13.26 -6.11
N ASN A 64 2.20 14.46 -5.97
CA ASN A 64 2.39 15.11 -4.66
C ASN A 64 1.17 15.94 -4.24
N VAL A 65 0.56 16.66 -5.19
CA VAL A 65 -0.61 17.50 -4.96
C VAL A 65 -1.61 17.31 -6.08
N LEU A 66 -2.89 17.20 -5.71
CA LEU A 66 -4.00 17.10 -6.64
C LEU A 66 -4.82 18.39 -6.60
N VAL A 67 -5.11 18.93 -7.78
CA VAL A 67 -6.03 20.04 -7.97
C VAL A 67 -7.28 19.51 -8.65
N GLY A 68 -8.40 19.57 -7.96
CA GLY A 68 -9.70 19.14 -8.48
C GLY A 68 -10.66 20.30 -8.72
N ALA A 69 -11.83 20.01 -9.23
CA ALA A 69 -12.86 21.00 -9.56
C ALA A 69 -13.33 21.79 -8.32
N LYS A 70 -13.94 22.94 -8.52
CA LYS A 70 -14.61 23.69 -7.45
C LYS A 70 -15.77 22.90 -6.88
N THR A 71 -16.12 23.20 -5.64
CA THR A 71 -17.28 22.55 -5.00
C THR A 71 -18.55 22.78 -5.81
N GLY A 72 -19.17 21.69 -6.25
CA GLY A 72 -20.36 21.72 -7.09
C GLY A 72 -20.10 21.67 -8.59
N GLU A 73 -18.85 21.75 -9.02
CA GLU A 73 -18.41 21.54 -10.40
C GLU A 73 -17.82 20.13 -10.57
N GLN A 74 -17.88 19.61 -11.78
CA GLN A 74 -17.36 18.29 -12.11
C GLN A 74 -15.94 18.34 -12.68
N TYR A 75 -15.55 19.47 -13.24
CA TYR A 75 -14.29 19.64 -13.96
C TYR A 75 -13.57 20.91 -13.55
N VAL A 76 -12.25 20.88 -13.63
CA VAL A 76 -11.39 22.07 -13.64
C VAL A 76 -11.48 22.70 -15.02
N THR A 77 -11.92 23.94 -15.13
CA THR A 77 -12.06 24.69 -16.38
C THR A 77 -10.88 25.62 -16.59
N ASP A 78 -10.81 26.29 -17.75
CA ASP A 78 -9.68 27.16 -18.15
C ASP A 78 -8.35 26.43 -18.03
N LEU A 79 -8.31 25.22 -18.59
CA LEU A 79 -7.26 24.23 -18.33
C LEU A 79 -5.86 24.74 -18.67
N ASP A 80 -5.68 25.33 -19.86
CA ASP A 80 -4.36 25.79 -20.32
C ASP A 80 -3.84 26.92 -19.44
N ALA A 81 -4.67 27.90 -19.10
CA ALA A 81 -4.30 28.99 -18.20
C ALA A 81 -3.98 28.50 -16.79
N THR A 82 -4.74 27.50 -16.30
CA THR A 82 -4.50 26.88 -15.00
C THR A 82 -3.18 26.08 -14.98
N LEU A 83 -2.89 25.32 -16.02
CA LEU A 83 -1.62 24.58 -16.15
C LEU A 83 -0.42 25.51 -16.25
N ASP A 84 -0.53 26.60 -17.04
CA ASP A 84 0.54 27.60 -17.17
C ASP A 84 0.83 28.27 -15.82
N LEU A 85 -0.22 28.65 -15.09
CA LEU A 85 -0.10 29.20 -13.76
C LEU A 85 0.63 28.23 -12.82
N ILE A 86 0.16 26.99 -12.72
CA ILE A 86 0.75 25.95 -11.85
C ILE A 86 2.21 25.67 -12.23
N ASN A 87 2.50 25.49 -13.52
CA ASN A 87 3.85 25.19 -13.99
C ASN A 87 4.85 26.35 -13.82
N SER A 88 4.35 27.60 -13.69
CA SER A 88 5.18 28.77 -13.42
C SER A 88 5.63 28.90 -11.96
N MET A 89 5.01 28.15 -11.03
CA MET A 89 5.25 28.28 -9.60
C MET A 89 6.60 27.73 -9.15
N PRO A 90 7.25 28.39 -8.19
CA PRO A 90 8.44 27.86 -7.55
C PRO A 90 8.14 26.50 -6.91
N GLY A 91 9.05 25.53 -7.07
CA GLY A 91 8.88 24.22 -6.46
C GLY A 91 8.02 23.22 -7.24
N VAL A 92 7.25 23.64 -8.26
CA VAL A 92 6.54 22.74 -9.16
C VAL A 92 7.50 22.21 -10.22
N GLN A 93 7.58 20.88 -10.35
CA GLN A 93 8.35 20.23 -11.41
C GLN A 93 7.54 20.16 -12.69
N ARG A 94 6.32 19.67 -12.61
CA ARG A 94 5.36 19.56 -13.71
C ARG A 94 3.95 19.33 -13.18
N ALA A 95 2.98 19.87 -13.91
CA ALA A 95 1.55 19.58 -13.74
C ALA A 95 1.01 18.92 -15.00
N THR A 96 0.14 17.92 -14.85
CA THR A 96 -0.49 17.20 -15.96
C THR A 96 -1.99 17.02 -15.71
N PRO A 97 -2.84 17.24 -16.71
CA PRO A 97 -4.27 17.05 -16.59
C PRO A 97 -4.65 15.59 -16.80
N HIS A 98 -5.71 15.17 -16.13
CA HIS A 98 -6.32 13.85 -16.30
C HIS A 98 -7.82 13.99 -16.60
N LEU A 99 -8.29 13.19 -17.53
CA LEU A 99 -9.70 13.04 -17.84
C LEU A 99 -10.03 11.57 -18.03
N SER A 100 -10.99 11.07 -17.27
CA SER A 100 -11.40 9.66 -17.34
C SER A 100 -12.79 9.55 -17.92
N LYS A 101 -12.99 8.56 -18.78
CA LYS A 101 -14.31 8.21 -19.34
C LYS A 101 -14.54 6.71 -19.22
N GLY A 102 -15.74 6.34 -18.77
CA GLY A 102 -16.18 4.96 -18.84
C GLY A 102 -16.36 4.51 -20.29
N ALA A 103 -15.85 3.36 -20.63
CA ALA A 103 -15.97 2.79 -21.96
C ALA A 103 -16.08 1.26 -21.91
N THR A 104 -16.57 0.70 -23.02
CA THR A 104 -16.64 -0.74 -23.24
C THR A 104 -15.63 -1.12 -24.30
N LEU A 105 -14.67 -1.95 -23.94
CA LEU A 105 -13.71 -2.56 -24.86
C LEU A 105 -14.32 -3.80 -25.50
N LYS A 106 -14.09 -3.96 -26.81
CA LYS A 106 -14.48 -5.17 -27.55
C LYS A 106 -13.26 -5.72 -28.28
N TYR A 107 -12.98 -6.99 -28.05
CA TYR A 107 -11.93 -7.71 -28.76
C TYR A 107 -12.40 -9.13 -29.04
N ARG A 108 -12.51 -9.49 -30.32
CA ARG A 108 -13.11 -10.75 -30.76
C ARG A 108 -14.52 -10.94 -30.15
N GLN A 109 -14.71 -11.95 -29.31
CA GLN A 109 -15.99 -12.25 -28.63
C GLN A 109 -16.01 -11.74 -27.18
N ARG A 110 -14.95 -11.06 -26.74
CA ARG A 110 -14.82 -10.54 -25.37
C ARG A 110 -15.27 -9.09 -25.30
N VAL A 111 -15.95 -8.77 -24.20
CA VAL A 111 -16.44 -7.41 -23.91
C VAL A 111 -16.07 -7.10 -22.47
N LEU A 112 -15.47 -5.93 -22.25
CA LEU A 112 -14.98 -5.52 -20.93
C LEU A 112 -15.25 -4.04 -20.68
N GLY A 113 -15.93 -3.71 -19.57
CA GLY A 113 -16.07 -2.34 -19.10
C GLY A 113 -14.79 -1.87 -18.42
N VAL A 114 -14.29 -0.70 -18.81
CA VAL A 114 -13.06 -0.10 -18.28
C VAL A 114 -13.18 1.40 -18.12
N SER A 115 -12.25 2.00 -17.39
CA SER A 115 -11.98 3.43 -17.42
C SER A 115 -10.88 3.73 -18.45
N VAL A 116 -11.18 4.58 -19.41
CA VAL A 116 -10.20 5.12 -20.37
C VAL A 116 -9.73 6.48 -19.86
N LYS A 117 -8.45 6.59 -19.60
CA LYS A 117 -7.80 7.81 -19.08
C LYS A 117 -7.02 8.50 -20.19
N ALA A 118 -7.31 9.77 -20.38
CA ALA A 118 -6.55 10.64 -21.28
C ALA A 118 -5.40 11.30 -20.52
N ILE A 119 -4.21 11.26 -21.11
CA ILE A 119 -2.98 11.82 -20.56
C ILE A 119 -2.26 12.66 -21.61
N LYS A 120 -1.43 13.60 -21.17
CA LYS A 120 -0.40 14.25 -21.97
C LYS A 120 0.92 13.49 -21.78
N PRO A 121 1.32 12.57 -22.67
CA PRO A 121 2.39 11.60 -22.39
C PRO A 121 3.75 12.21 -22.03
N GLY A 122 4.08 13.38 -22.60
CA GLY A 122 5.32 14.11 -22.29
C GLY A 122 5.35 14.63 -20.87
N ASP A 123 4.25 15.21 -20.40
CA ASP A 123 4.14 15.74 -19.03
C ASP A 123 3.97 14.61 -18.02
N GLU A 124 3.22 13.57 -18.37
CA GLU A 124 2.94 12.43 -17.52
C GLU A 124 4.20 11.69 -17.05
N LYS A 125 5.23 11.61 -17.89
CA LYS A 125 6.52 10.99 -17.53
C LYS A 125 7.23 11.65 -16.35
N PHE A 126 6.95 12.93 -16.10
CA PHE A 126 7.51 13.65 -14.93
C PHE A 126 6.72 13.39 -13.66
N VAL A 127 5.44 13.05 -13.79
CA VAL A 127 4.50 12.90 -12.67
C VAL A 127 4.38 11.45 -12.25
N SER A 128 4.29 10.52 -13.21
CA SER A 128 4.10 9.09 -12.97
C SER A 128 5.20 8.25 -13.60
N PRO A 129 5.70 7.21 -12.89
CA PRO A 129 6.66 6.25 -13.43
C PRO A 129 6.03 5.22 -14.37
N LEU A 130 4.77 5.37 -14.78
CA LEU A 130 4.03 4.42 -15.63
C LEU A 130 4.81 4.04 -16.90
N TYR A 131 5.50 4.98 -17.52
CA TYR A 131 6.33 4.75 -18.71
C TYR A 131 7.41 3.66 -18.50
N SER A 132 7.88 3.48 -17.28
CA SER A 132 8.88 2.48 -16.91
C SER A 132 8.30 1.08 -16.61
N LYS A 133 6.97 0.97 -16.59
CA LYS A 133 6.25 -0.26 -16.22
C LYS A 133 5.69 -1.02 -17.43
N MET A 134 6.19 -0.72 -18.61
CA MET A 134 5.81 -1.46 -19.81
C MET A 134 6.36 -2.89 -19.76
N VAL A 135 5.48 -3.88 -19.88
CA VAL A 135 5.83 -5.30 -19.95
C VAL A 135 5.91 -5.82 -21.38
N ALA A 136 5.24 -5.13 -22.32
CA ALA A 136 5.33 -5.39 -23.74
C ALA A 136 5.06 -4.13 -24.54
N GLY A 137 5.71 -3.98 -25.70
CA GLY A 137 5.57 -2.80 -26.55
C GLY A 137 6.23 -1.56 -26.01
N SER A 138 5.65 -0.40 -26.27
CA SER A 138 6.20 0.91 -25.87
C SER A 138 5.13 1.82 -25.26
N TYR A 139 5.59 2.83 -24.51
CA TYR A 139 4.72 3.87 -23.96
C TYR A 139 4.20 4.80 -25.06
N LEU A 140 3.10 5.52 -24.76
CA LEU A 140 2.53 6.53 -25.66
C LEU A 140 3.50 7.69 -25.89
N GLY A 141 3.55 8.16 -27.14
CA GLY A 141 4.17 9.43 -27.53
C GLY A 141 3.14 10.55 -27.58
N GLU A 142 3.60 11.80 -27.70
CA GLU A 142 2.72 12.95 -27.78
C GLU A 142 1.92 13.00 -29.11
N ASP A 143 2.54 12.56 -30.20
CA ASP A 143 1.97 12.59 -31.55
C ASP A 143 1.17 11.33 -31.89
N ASP A 144 1.08 10.36 -30.98
CA ASP A 144 0.34 9.13 -31.24
C ASP A 144 -1.16 9.40 -31.38
N LYS A 145 -1.74 8.81 -32.41
CA LYS A 145 -3.18 8.90 -32.70
C LYS A 145 -3.74 7.51 -32.96
N GLY A 146 -4.86 7.18 -32.33
CA GLY A 146 -5.46 5.87 -32.47
C GLY A 146 -4.63 4.74 -31.85
N GLU A 147 -3.71 5.07 -30.94
CA GLU A 147 -2.91 4.12 -30.20
C GLU A 147 -3.30 4.12 -28.71
N VAL A 148 -3.15 2.98 -28.06
CA VAL A 148 -3.58 2.75 -26.68
C VAL A 148 -2.56 1.90 -25.93
N ILE A 149 -2.38 2.18 -24.66
CA ILE A 149 -1.74 1.24 -23.74
C ILE A 149 -2.76 0.70 -22.74
N ILE A 150 -2.66 -0.60 -22.48
CA ILE A 150 -3.63 -1.30 -21.64
C ILE A 150 -2.91 -2.01 -20.50
N GLY A 151 -3.57 -2.10 -19.35
CA GLY A 151 -3.04 -2.86 -18.23
C GLY A 151 -3.02 -4.36 -18.54
N ARG A 152 -2.05 -5.08 -17.98
CA ARG A 152 -1.92 -6.52 -18.17
C ARG A 152 -3.18 -7.31 -17.78
N PRO A 153 -3.90 -7.00 -16.68
CA PRO A 153 -5.16 -7.66 -16.36
C PRO A 153 -6.24 -7.43 -17.42
N VAL A 154 -6.29 -6.22 -18.01
CA VAL A 154 -7.22 -5.91 -19.11
C VAL A 154 -6.88 -6.72 -20.35
N ALA A 155 -5.61 -6.82 -20.73
CA ALA A 155 -5.17 -7.63 -21.86
C ALA A 155 -5.55 -9.11 -21.68
N GLY A 156 -5.39 -9.64 -20.50
CA GLY A 156 -5.68 -11.03 -20.16
C GLY A 156 -4.66 -12.02 -20.67
N ASP A 157 -4.99 -13.29 -20.55
CA ASP A 157 -4.18 -14.42 -21.01
C ASP A 157 -5.00 -15.31 -21.94
N ALA A 158 -4.51 -15.53 -23.15
CA ALA A 158 -5.16 -16.35 -24.16
C ALA A 158 -5.27 -17.84 -23.79
N THR A 159 -4.52 -18.30 -22.80
CA THR A 159 -4.53 -19.69 -22.34
C THR A 159 -5.62 -19.97 -21.30
N ILE A 160 -6.19 -18.91 -20.70
CA ILE A 160 -7.22 -19.01 -19.67
C ILE A 160 -8.61 -18.83 -20.31
N LYS A 161 -9.52 -19.77 -20.05
CA LYS A 161 -10.92 -19.64 -20.50
C LYS A 161 -11.64 -18.56 -19.69
N ALA A 162 -12.65 -17.93 -20.29
CA ALA A 162 -13.42 -16.86 -19.66
C ALA A 162 -14.04 -17.27 -18.31
N GLU A 163 -14.50 -18.52 -18.22
CA GLU A 163 -15.12 -19.09 -17.04
C GLU A 163 -14.14 -19.37 -15.87
N ASP A 164 -12.82 -19.47 -16.20
CA ASP A 164 -11.75 -19.76 -15.23
C ASP A 164 -10.99 -18.48 -14.83
N GLU A 165 -11.31 -17.32 -15.41
CA GLU A 165 -10.67 -16.05 -15.07
C GLU A 165 -11.15 -15.53 -13.71
N PHE A 166 -10.20 -15.20 -12.83
CA PHE A 166 -10.50 -14.53 -11.55
C PHE A 166 -11.09 -13.12 -11.74
N GLN A 167 -10.64 -12.42 -12.79
CA GLN A 167 -11.17 -11.12 -13.22
C GLN A 167 -11.43 -11.15 -14.73
N PRO A 168 -12.54 -10.55 -15.20
CA PRO A 168 -12.83 -10.46 -16.64
C PRO A 168 -11.71 -9.74 -17.38
N SER A 169 -11.33 -10.25 -18.54
CA SER A 169 -10.30 -9.70 -19.41
C SER A 169 -10.66 -9.79 -20.88
N LEU A 170 -9.83 -9.23 -21.75
CA LEU A 170 -9.96 -9.35 -23.20
C LEU A 170 -9.41 -10.68 -23.74
N GLY A 171 -8.91 -11.58 -22.88
CA GLY A 171 -8.53 -12.93 -23.27
C GLY A 171 -7.29 -13.04 -24.14
N GLY A 172 -6.26 -12.23 -23.88
CA GLY A 172 -4.94 -12.34 -24.49
C GLY A 172 -4.71 -11.40 -25.68
N VAL A 173 -5.05 -10.15 -25.50
CA VAL A 173 -4.69 -9.07 -26.44
C VAL A 173 -3.17 -8.90 -26.45
N ARG A 174 -2.59 -8.71 -27.64
CA ARG A 174 -1.16 -8.51 -27.84
C ARG A 174 -0.87 -7.12 -28.40
N VAL A 175 0.38 -6.71 -28.25
CA VAL A 175 0.88 -5.50 -28.90
C VAL A 175 0.72 -5.61 -30.41
N GLY A 176 0.13 -4.59 -31.02
CA GLY A 176 -0.19 -4.54 -32.43
C GLY A 176 -1.61 -4.97 -32.78
N ASP A 177 -2.35 -5.61 -31.86
CA ASP A 177 -3.76 -5.94 -32.07
C ASP A 177 -4.61 -4.67 -32.06
N SER A 178 -5.74 -4.73 -32.76
CA SER A 178 -6.80 -3.68 -32.72
C SER A 178 -7.89 -4.06 -31.74
N ILE A 179 -8.30 -3.09 -30.94
CA ILE A 179 -9.45 -3.19 -30.02
C ILE A 179 -10.46 -2.10 -30.33
N THR A 180 -11.74 -2.42 -30.25
CA THR A 180 -12.82 -1.42 -30.41
C THR A 180 -13.19 -0.87 -29.04
N VAL A 181 -13.22 0.45 -28.92
CA VAL A 181 -13.63 1.18 -27.72
C VAL A 181 -14.92 1.92 -27.98
N GLU A 182 -15.95 1.61 -27.21
CA GLU A 182 -17.27 2.25 -27.27
C GLU A 182 -17.45 3.10 -26.00
N TYR A 183 -17.54 4.41 -26.18
CA TYR A 183 -17.69 5.38 -25.10
C TYR A 183 -19.14 5.60 -24.72
N GLY A 184 -19.39 6.06 -23.50
CA GLY A 184 -20.74 6.30 -22.99
C GLY A 184 -21.53 7.37 -23.75
N ASN A 185 -20.90 8.23 -24.56
CA ASN A 185 -21.53 9.20 -25.46
C ASN A 185 -21.92 8.60 -26.81
N GLY A 186 -21.74 7.30 -27.03
CA GLY A 186 -22.02 6.60 -28.27
C GLY A 186 -20.91 6.67 -29.32
N TYR A 187 -19.83 7.40 -29.05
CA TYR A 187 -18.67 7.43 -29.94
C TYR A 187 -17.92 6.09 -29.88
N THR A 188 -17.56 5.57 -31.04
CA THR A 188 -16.86 4.30 -31.18
C THR A 188 -15.62 4.51 -32.02
N LYS A 189 -14.47 4.04 -31.52
CA LYS A 189 -13.19 4.13 -32.22
C LYS A 189 -12.39 2.83 -32.08
N GLU A 190 -11.73 2.46 -33.15
CA GLU A 190 -10.75 1.38 -33.15
C GLU A 190 -9.39 1.92 -32.79
N TYR A 191 -8.74 1.28 -31.81
CA TYR A 191 -7.39 1.63 -31.34
C TYR A 191 -6.45 0.45 -31.53
N ARG A 192 -5.22 0.75 -31.91
CA ARG A 192 -4.14 -0.21 -31.93
C ARG A 192 -3.45 -0.27 -30.60
N VAL A 193 -3.25 -1.45 -30.06
CA VAL A 193 -2.52 -1.63 -28.79
C VAL A 193 -1.03 -1.42 -29.03
N LYS A 194 -0.50 -0.30 -28.54
CA LYS A 194 0.92 0.06 -28.61
C LYS A 194 1.75 -0.61 -27.57
N GLY A 195 1.17 -0.81 -26.38
CA GLY A 195 1.87 -1.44 -25.27
C GLY A 195 0.96 -1.97 -24.19
N ILE A 196 1.53 -2.86 -23.39
CA ILE A 196 0.90 -3.45 -22.23
C ILE A 196 1.77 -3.09 -21.02
N TYR A 197 1.16 -2.58 -19.96
CA TYR A 197 1.87 -2.20 -18.75
C TYR A 197 1.39 -3.02 -17.54
N TYR A 198 2.23 -3.06 -16.48
CA TYR A 198 1.88 -3.67 -15.21
C TYR A 198 2.59 -2.96 -14.06
N THR A 199 1.82 -2.34 -13.18
CA THR A 199 2.34 -1.60 -12.02
C THR A 199 2.31 -2.42 -10.74
N GLY A 200 1.49 -3.48 -10.70
CA GLY A 200 1.16 -4.23 -9.50
C GLY A 200 0.09 -3.55 -8.64
N TRP A 201 -0.48 -2.43 -9.08
CA TRP A 201 -1.57 -1.71 -8.43
C TRP A 201 -2.87 -1.91 -9.22
N SER A 202 -3.79 -2.70 -8.68
CA SER A 202 -4.99 -3.14 -9.38
C SER A 202 -5.87 -1.96 -9.87
N SER A 203 -5.97 -0.88 -9.07
CA SER A 203 -6.74 0.31 -9.47
C SER A 203 -6.18 0.95 -10.73
N ASN A 204 -4.86 0.96 -10.91
CA ASN A 204 -4.23 1.50 -12.10
C ASN A 204 -4.18 0.48 -13.25
N ASP A 205 -3.90 -0.79 -12.94
CA ASP A 205 -3.72 -1.84 -13.95
C ASP A 205 -5.02 -2.24 -14.68
N ASN A 206 -6.18 -1.86 -14.14
CA ASN A 206 -7.49 -2.04 -14.79
C ASN A 206 -7.89 -0.88 -15.70
N ASN A 207 -7.01 0.11 -15.90
CA ASN A 207 -7.27 1.25 -16.78
C ASN A 207 -6.65 1.05 -18.16
N VAL A 208 -7.12 1.89 -19.07
CA VAL A 208 -6.63 2.04 -20.43
C VAL A 208 -6.21 3.49 -20.62
N PHE A 209 -5.04 3.74 -21.21
CA PHE A 209 -4.56 5.10 -21.44
C PHE A 209 -4.52 5.43 -22.92
N ILE A 210 -5.00 6.60 -23.27
CA ILE A 210 -4.93 7.21 -24.59
C ILE A 210 -4.28 8.60 -24.50
N THR A 211 -3.91 9.17 -25.62
CA THR A 211 -3.42 10.55 -25.67
C THR A 211 -4.54 11.56 -25.43
N TRP A 212 -4.18 12.75 -24.95
CA TRP A 212 -5.10 13.87 -24.81
C TRP A 212 -5.81 14.21 -26.10
N SER A 213 -5.06 14.23 -27.21
CA SER A 213 -5.60 14.50 -28.55
C SER A 213 -6.62 13.47 -29.03
N ASP A 214 -6.48 12.21 -28.64
CA ASP A 214 -7.47 11.18 -28.94
C ASP A 214 -8.78 11.40 -28.16
N MET A 215 -8.69 11.86 -26.91
CA MET A 215 -9.88 12.19 -26.12
C MET A 215 -10.61 13.43 -26.66
N GLU A 216 -9.88 14.40 -27.21
CA GLU A 216 -10.51 15.54 -27.93
C GLU A 216 -11.35 15.07 -29.11
N GLN A 217 -10.89 14.06 -29.83
CA GLN A 217 -11.69 13.44 -30.91
C GLN A 217 -12.93 12.74 -30.35
N VAL A 218 -12.84 12.06 -29.22
CA VAL A 218 -13.98 11.40 -28.56
C VAL A 218 -15.02 12.41 -28.09
N GLU A 219 -14.59 13.56 -27.56
CA GLU A 219 -15.46 14.64 -27.12
C GLU A 219 -15.94 15.57 -28.27
N GLY A 220 -15.31 15.45 -29.45
CA GLY A 220 -15.64 16.25 -30.62
C GLY A 220 -15.28 17.74 -30.52
N LYS A 221 -14.43 18.10 -29.55
CA LYS A 221 -14.00 19.48 -29.28
C LYS A 221 -12.65 19.51 -28.58
N PRO A 222 -11.90 20.62 -28.67
CA PRO A 222 -10.74 20.82 -27.81
C PRO A 222 -11.13 20.76 -26.33
N LEU A 223 -10.28 20.14 -25.52
CA LEU A 223 -10.53 19.95 -24.09
C LEU A 223 -9.91 21.11 -23.29
N ASP A 224 -10.73 22.09 -22.95
CA ASP A 224 -10.38 23.17 -22.01
C ASP A 224 -10.83 22.84 -20.56
N PHE A 225 -10.89 21.55 -20.23
CA PHE A 225 -11.26 21.08 -18.92
C PHE A 225 -10.59 19.75 -18.60
N ALA A 226 -10.40 19.49 -17.30
CA ALA A 226 -9.89 18.21 -16.78
C ALA A 226 -10.71 17.76 -15.56
N GLU A 227 -10.73 16.47 -15.30
CA GLU A 227 -11.32 15.92 -14.09
C GLU A 227 -10.50 16.36 -12.86
N TYR A 228 -9.19 16.27 -12.97
CA TYR A 228 -8.22 16.77 -12.00
C TYR A 228 -6.87 17.04 -12.68
N ILE A 229 -6.05 17.82 -11.98
CA ILE A 229 -4.65 18.09 -12.38
C ILE A 229 -3.76 17.49 -11.29
N THR A 230 -2.78 16.70 -11.71
CA THR A 230 -1.75 16.16 -10.82
C THR A 230 -0.50 17.03 -10.88
N VAL A 231 0.03 17.39 -9.73
CA VAL A 231 1.21 18.25 -9.61
C VAL A 231 2.35 17.50 -8.97
N LYS A 232 3.51 17.49 -9.60
CA LYS A 232 4.76 16.94 -9.08
C LYS A 232 5.62 18.06 -8.50
N ALA A 233 6.06 17.88 -7.26
CA ALA A 233 7.00 18.78 -6.61
C ALA A 233 8.44 18.51 -7.08
N LYS A 234 9.26 19.56 -7.17
CA LYS A 234 10.71 19.40 -7.34
C LYS A 234 11.33 18.76 -6.11
N PRO A 235 12.42 18.00 -6.24
CA PRO A 235 13.15 17.46 -5.10
C PRO A 235 13.48 18.55 -4.07
N GLY A 236 13.21 18.28 -2.80
CA GLY A 236 13.46 19.22 -1.70
C GLY A 236 12.31 20.17 -1.35
N TYR A 237 11.22 20.16 -2.10
CA TYR A 237 10.00 20.91 -1.76
C TYR A 237 8.96 19.99 -1.11
N ASP A 238 8.37 20.45 -0.01
CA ASP A 238 7.28 19.75 0.69
C ASP A 238 5.95 19.94 -0.07
N GLU A 239 5.12 18.93 -0.08
CA GLU A 239 3.79 18.96 -0.69
C GLU A 239 2.88 20.03 -0.07
N LYS A 240 3.03 20.32 1.22
CA LYS A 240 2.29 21.38 1.90
C LYS A 240 2.68 22.78 1.38
N PHE A 241 3.98 22.99 1.16
CA PHE A 241 4.46 24.25 0.57
C PHE A 241 3.82 24.48 -0.80
N ILE A 242 3.81 23.46 -1.67
CA ILE A 242 3.16 23.55 -2.99
C ILE A 242 1.66 23.83 -2.86
N LYS A 243 0.97 23.15 -1.93
CA LYS A 243 -0.45 23.39 -1.68
C LYS A 243 -0.72 24.82 -1.25
N ASP A 244 0.05 25.34 -0.30
CA ASP A 244 -0.13 26.70 0.22
C ASP A 244 0.12 27.76 -0.86
N GLU A 245 1.13 27.56 -1.71
CA GLU A 245 1.40 28.40 -2.87
C GLU A 245 0.24 28.36 -3.88
N LEU A 246 -0.24 27.16 -4.25
CA LEU A 246 -1.37 27.02 -5.17
C LEU A 246 -2.62 27.76 -4.67
N LEU A 247 -2.90 27.69 -3.37
CA LEU A 247 -4.01 28.41 -2.75
C LEU A 247 -3.77 29.95 -2.74
N GLN A 248 -2.55 30.38 -2.45
CA GLN A 248 -2.17 31.79 -2.40
C GLN A 248 -2.24 32.47 -3.79
N TYR A 249 -1.83 31.75 -4.84
CA TYR A 249 -1.93 32.23 -6.22
C TYR A 249 -3.34 32.10 -6.81
N GLY A 250 -4.31 31.59 -6.04
CA GLY A 250 -5.71 31.55 -6.43
C GLY A 250 -6.03 30.51 -7.50
N VAL A 251 -5.28 29.41 -7.53
CA VAL A 251 -5.60 28.29 -8.43
C VAL A 251 -7.04 27.82 -8.18
N PRO A 252 -7.89 27.78 -9.23
CA PRO A 252 -9.29 27.44 -9.05
C PRO A 252 -9.48 25.99 -8.64
N GLY A 253 -10.41 25.75 -7.70
CA GLY A 253 -10.76 24.40 -7.27
C GLY A 253 -10.27 24.03 -5.86
N TYR A 254 -10.39 22.76 -5.51
CA TYR A 254 -9.82 22.26 -4.26
C TYR A 254 -8.39 21.73 -4.47
N VAL A 255 -7.52 22.08 -3.54
CA VAL A 255 -6.13 21.62 -3.56
C VAL A 255 -5.92 20.69 -2.39
N GLN A 256 -5.50 19.46 -2.66
CA GLN A 256 -5.24 18.43 -1.65
C GLN A 256 -3.84 17.86 -1.85
N THR A 257 -3.11 17.73 -0.74
CA THR A 257 -1.87 16.95 -0.75
C THR A 257 -2.19 15.46 -0.78
N THR A 258 -1.23 14.65 -1.16
CA THR A 258 -1.35 13.19 -1.04
C THR A 258 -1.68 12.79 0.39
N GLY A 259 -1.03 13.44 1.39
CA GLY A 259 -1.33 13.21 2.81
C GLY A 259 -2.79 13.52 3.19
N ASP A 260 -3.40 14.56 2.61
CA ASP A 260 -4.83 14.88 2.85
C ASP A 260 -5.76 13.82 2.24
N LEU A 261 -5.46 13.39 1.01
CA LEU A 261 -6.22 12.35 0.31
C LEU A 261 -6.16 11.02 1.05
N LEU A 262 -4.98 10.65 1.51
CA LEU A 262 -4.77 9.41 2.28
C LEU A 262 -5.52 9.45 3.62
N LYS A 263 -5.47 10.57 4.34
CA LYS A 263 -6.27 10.72 5.58
C LYS A 263 -7.76 10.58 5.30
N LYS A 264 -8.24 11.12 4.20
CA LYS A 264 -9.66 11.06 3.84
C LYS A 264 -10.09 9.67 3.36
N ALA A 265 -9.31 9.07 2.47
CA ALA A 265 -9.63 7.78 1.84
C ALA A 265 -9.34 6.59 2.76
N MET A 266 -8.23 6.63 3.50
CA MET A 266 -7.73 5.52 4.28
C MET A 266 -7.79 5.73 5.79
N GLY A 267 -8.25 6.89 6.27
CA GLY A 267 -8.28 7.19 7.70
C GLY A 267 -9.05 6.15 8.51
N SER A 268 -10.20 5.68 8.03
CA SER A 268 -10.98 4.61 8.66
C SER A 268 -10.28 3.26 8.62
N VAL A 269 -9.58 2.95 7.54
CA VAL A 269 -8.80 1.71 7.37
C VAL A 269 -7.59 1.71 8.31
N MET A 270 -6.85 2.82 8.35
CA MET A 270 -5.70 2.99 9.25
C MET A 270 -6.13 2.95 10.72
N GLN A 271 -7.28 3.56 11.05
CA GLN A 271 -7.85 3.47 12.40
C GLN A 271 -8.24 2.03 12.76
N SER A 272 -8.82 1.28 11.81
CA SER A 272 -9.15 -0.14 12.01
C SER A 272 -7.89 -0.98 12.25
N PHE A 273 -6.81 -0.74 11.50
CA PHE A 273 -5.52 -1.40 11.72
C PHE A 273 -4.92 -1.05 13.08
N ALA A 274 -5.01 0.20 13.53
CA ALA A 274 -4.56 0.61 14.86
C ALA A 274 -5.33 -0.12 15.97
N ILE A 275 -6.65 -0.28 15.82
CA ILE A 275 -7.47 -1.05 16.77
C ILE A 275 -7.08 -2.52 16.77
N ILE A 276 -6.92 -3.14 15.60
CA ILE A 276 -6.49 -4.55 15.48
C ILE A 276 -5.12 -4.75 16.12
N ASN A 277 -4.18 -3.85 15.89
CA ASN A 277 -2.85 -3.89 16.49
C ASN A 277 -2.92 -3.77 18.03
N MET A 278 -3.74 -2.86 18.54
CA MET A 278 -3.96 -2.70 19.99
C MET A 278 -4.56 -3.97 20.60
N VAL A 279 -5.58 -4.54 20.00
CA VAL A 279 -6.21 -5.79 20.46
C VAL A 279 -5.21 -6.94 20.41
N SER A 280 -4.45 -7.08 19.33
CA SER A 280 -3.43 -8.11 19.17
C SER A 280 -2.33 -8.01 20.24
N LEU A 281 -1.91 -6.79 20.58
CA LEU A 281 -0.93 -6.54 21.64
C LEU A 281 -1.47 -6.95 23.01
N ILE A 282 -2.72 -6.58 23.35
CA ILE A 282 -3.37 -6.97 24.61
C ILE A 282 -3.48 -8.49 24.71
N VAL A 283 -3.98 -9.13 23.66
CA VAL A 283 -4.12 -10.60 23.59
C VAL A 283 -2.75 -11.28 23.70
N GLY A 284 -1.74 -10.75 23.02
CA GLY A 284 -0.36 -11.27 23.10
C GLY A 284 0.21 -11.21 24.53
N ILE A 285 0.00 -10.09 25.25
CA ILE A 285 0.41 -9.95 26.65
C ILE A 285 -0.31 -10.98 27.54
N ILE A 286 -1.62 -11.13 27.39
CA ILE A 286 -2.40 -12.10 28.15
C ILE A 286 -1.90 -13.53 27.92
N ILE A 287 -1.75 -13.93 26.66
CA ILE A 287 -1.24 -15.26 26.30
C ILE A 287 0.15 -15.49 26.88
N THR A 288 1.06 -14.53 26.74
CA THR A 288 2.42 -14.62 27.27
C THR A 288 2.39 -14.79 28.79
N THR A 289 1.56 -14.03 29.50
CA THR A 289 1.40 -14.13 30.95
C THR A 289 0.90 -15.50 31.39
N VAL A 290 -0.13 -16.04 30.70
CA VAL A 290 -0.68 -17.37 30.98
C VAL A 290 0.35 -18.46 30.73
N VAL A 291 1.08 -18.38 29.61
CA VAL A 291 2.13 -19.34 29.26
C VAL A 291 3.25 -19.32 30.31
N LEU A 292 3.73 -18.13 30.71
CA LEU A 292 4.72 -18.00 31.78
C LEU A 292 4.23 -18.63 33.07
N PHE A 293 2.98 -18.38 33.45
CA PHE A 293 2.38 -18.97 34.66
C PHE A 293 2.37 -20.52 34.60
N ILE A 294 1.96 -21.08 33.47
CA ILE A 294 1.93 -22.53 33.26
C ILE A 294 3.35 -23.12 33.35
N VAL A 295 4.32 -22.49 32.69
CA VAL A 295 5.72 -22.94 32.68
C VAL A 295 6.31 -22.93 34.10
N ILE A 296 6.10 -21.83 34.84
CA ILE A 296 6.56 -21.70 36.23
C ILE A 296 5.92 -22.82 37.10
N THR A 297 4.61 -23.01 36.92
CA THR A 297 3.86 -24.02 37.70
C THR A 297 4.40 -25.44 37.43
N ILE A 298 4.56 -25.83 36.17
CA ILE A 298 5.10 -27.14 35.78
C ILE A 298 6.51 -27.34 36.34
N LYS A 299 7.37 -26.31 36.20
CA LYS A 299 8.75 -26.35 36.69
C LYS A 299 8.81 -26.49 38.21
N THR A 300 7.95 -25.75 38.91
CA THR A 300 7.83 -25.83 40.39
C THR A 300 7.37 -27.20 40.84
N ILE A 301 6.38 -27.78 40.18
CA ILE A 301 5.86 -29.13 40.46
C ILE A 301 6.97 -30.16 40.24
N ASN A 302 7.70 -30.10 39.14
CA ASN A 302 8.79 -31.04 38.84
C ASN A 302 10.00 -30.88 39.80
N SER A 303 10.16 -29.71 40.39
CA SER A 303 11.28 -29.43 41.35
C SER A 303 10.88 -29.59 42.80
N ARG A 304 9.69 -30.10 43.13
CA ARG A 304 9.21 -30.22 44.54
C ARG A 304 10.22 -30.93 45.47
N ARG A 305 10.87 -31.99 45.01
CA ARG A 305 11.87 -32.72 45.80
C ARG A 305 13.09 -31.85 46.11
N GLN A 306 13.57 -31.09 45.12
CA GLN A 306 14.72 -30.18 45.30
C GLN A 306 14.37 -29.02 46.24
N ILE A 307 13.18 -28.45 46.11
CA ILE A 307 12.66 -27.39 46.97
C ILE A 307 12.58 -27.89 48.43
N GLY A 308 12.10 -29.13 48.64
CA GLY A 308 12.04 -29.76 49.97
C GLY A 308 13.41 -29.92 50.59
N ILE A 309 14.43 -30.37 49.83
CA ILE A 309 15.80 -30.51 50.29
C ILE A 309 16.41 -29.14 50.66
N LEU A 310 16.26 -28.13 49.80
CA LEU A 310 16.75 -26.76 50.07
C LEU A 310 16.15 -26.18 51.35
N LYS A 311 14.87 -26.41 51.57
CA LYS A 311 14.15 -25.97 52.75
C LYS A 311 14.62 -26.70 54.04
N ALA A 312 14.92 -28.03 53.92
CA ALA A 312 15.42 -28.84 55.02
C ALA A 312 16.82 -28.43 55.48
N ILE A 313 17.68 -27.94 54.60
CA ILE A 313 19.02 -27.41 54.93
C ILE A 313 19.02 -25.94 55.32
N GLY A 314 17.81 -25.32 55.49
CA GLY A 314 17.65 -23.97 56.04
C GLY A 314 17.79 -22.83 55.04
N VAL A 315 17.63 -23.07 53.72
CA VAL A 315 17.57 -22.01 52.71
C VAL A 315 16.30 -21.21 52.86
N ASP A 316 16.40 -19.88 52.90
CA ASP A 316 15.27 -18.98 53.07
C ASP A 316 14.25 -19.11 51.94
N LYS A 317 12.96 -19.00 52.29
CA LYS A 317 11.83 -19.07 51.34
C LYS A 317 11.94 -18.04 50.23
N GLU A 318 12.40 -16.84 50.53
CA GLU A 318 12.57 -15.77 49.56
C GLU A 318 13.65 -16.09 48.51
N VAL A 319 14.76 -16.68 48.93
CA VAL A 319 15.85 -17.12 48.06
C VAL A 319 15.35 -18.19 47.09
N ILE A 320 14.57 -19.16 47.62
CA ILE A 320 13.95 -20.21 46.77
C ILE A 320 13.00 -19.59 45.74
N MET A 321 12.13 -18.67 46.18
CA MET A 321 11.16 -18.03 45.31
C MET A 321 11.84 -17.21 44.19
N HIS A 322 12.88 -16.46 44.51
CA HIS A 322 13.65 -15.70 43.52
C HIS A 322 14.48 -16.59 42.60
N THR A 323 14.99 -17.71 43.07
CA THR A 323 15.72 -18.70 42.26
C THR A 323 14.83 -19.23 41.12
N TYR A 324 13.59 -19.59 41.45
CA TYR A 324 12.63 -20.08 40.41
C TYR A 324 12.07 -18.95 39.55
N GLY A 325 11.93 -17.74 40.09
CA GLY A 325 11.58 -16.54 39.30
C GLY A 325 12.62 -16.18 38.24
N LEU A 326 13.92 -16.16 38.65
CA LEU A 326 15.05 -15.89 37.75
C LEU A 326 15.29 -16.96 36.67
N GLN A 327 14.69 -18.13 36.79
CA GLN A 327 14.78 -19.18 35.77
C GLN A 327 13.83 -18.99 34.62
N VAL A 328 12.91 -18.02 34.73
CA VAL A 328 11.86 -17.71 33.71
C VAL A 328 12.18 -16.43 32.97
N VAL A 329 13.00 -15.57 33.57
CA VAL A 329 13.54 -14.36 32.91
C VAL A 329 14.87 -14.69 32.24
#